data_346475bf73118b8263e27b2f607e6601
#
_entry.id   346475bf73118b8263e27b2f607e6601
#
_cell.length_a   1.000
_cell.length_b   1.000
_cell.length_c   1.000
_cell.angle_alpha   90.00
_cell.angle_beta   90.00
_cell.angle_gamma   90.00
#
_symmetry.space_group_name_H-M   'P 1'
#
loop_
_entity.id
_entity.type
_entity.pdbx_description
1 polymer ?
#
loop_
_entity_poly.entity_id
_entity_poly.type
_entity_poly.pdbx_seq_one_letter_code
_entity_poly.pdbx_strand_id
1 'polypeptide(L)'
;ESLQNVNHVGQILILVVSDPGVEQKAAAKVRATADSFPDLDITVIGADELTLVQQRMVQLGIGKLSREVGLFGYAPMRNLGLVLAGALGFDSCIFLDDDAVVEDPDFVTKAVYGLGKLTRNGVPILVKTGYYLNSENSYLSKSQDKWYNRFWQQGKAFNQWIEKAMHGLRLTRSNHVCGGCLALHREAFKRLSFDPWITRGEDLDYMLDLRMYGSDIWFDNKWWMRHLPPRSTSEGTRFRQDIYRWLYEYRTMEYSRTQIDLLQVKPASLEPYPGPFLQHGVGKRIRITALL
;
A
#
# COMPACT_ATOMS: atom_id res chain seq x y z
N GLU A 1 -6.80 -0.32 19.57
CA GLU A 1 -8.19 -0.29 20.10
C GLU A 1 -9.19 -0.93 19.13
N SER A 2 -9.29 -0.46 17.88
CA SER A 2 -10.32 -0.95 16.95
C SER A 2 -10.24 -2.46 16.67
N LEU A 3 -9.08 -3.08 16.84
CA LEU A 3 -8.88 -4.52 16.60
C LEU A 3 -9.39 -5.42 17.74
N GLN A 4 -9.76 -4.88 18.89
CA GLN A 4 -10.28 -5.67 20.03
C GLN A 4 -11.60 -6.40 19.70
N ASN A 5 -12.41 -5.81 18.82
CA ASN A 5 -13.70 -6.36 18.42
C ASN A 5 -13.64 -7.13 17.07
N VAL A 6 -12.43 -7.39 16.56
CA VAL A 6 -12.25 -8.08 15.30
C VAL A 6 -11.97 -9.55 15.54
N ASN A 7 -12.69 -10.41 14.83
CA ASN A 7 -12.52 -11.85 14.93
C ASN A 7 -11.24 -12.31 14.24
N HIS A 8 -10.60 -13.35 14.80
CA HIS A 8 -9.44 -14.03 14.19
C HIS A 8 -8.22 -13.13 13.97
N VAL A 9 -8.04 -12.11 14.80
CA VAL A 9 -6.81 -11.31 14.80
C VAL A 9 -5.66 -12.23 15.21
N GLY A 10 -4.64 -12.31 14.35
CA GLY A 10 -3.38 -12.99 14.68
C GLY A 10 -2.41 -12.05 15.38
N GLN A 11 -1.12 -12.30 15.22
CA GLN A 11 -0.09 -11.43 15.79
C GLN A 11 -0.10 -10.05 15.13
N ILE A 12 -0.03 -9.01 15.94
CA ILE A 12 0.04 -7.61 15.53
C ILE A 12 1.48 -7.12 15.68
N LEU A 13 2.07 -6.66 14.59
CA LEU A 13 3.38 -6.00 14.60
C LEU A 13 3.16 -4.49 14.48
N ILE A 14 3.51 -3.72 15.49
CA ILE A 14 3.44 -2.25 15.45
C ILE A 14 4.82 -1.70 15.11
N LEU A 15 4.97 -1.16 13.91
CA LEU A 15 6.20 -0.50 13.47
C LEU A 15 6.18 0.95 13.92
N VAL A 16 7.06 1.31 14.86
CA VAL A 16 7.06 2.65 15.47
C VAL A 16 7.90 3.61 14.65
N VAL A 17 7.23 4.55 14.02
CA VAL A 17 7.87 5.66 13.31
C VAL A 17 7.92 6.89 14.22
N SER A 18 9.05 7.56 14.29
CA SER A 18 9.22 8.75 15.12
C SER A 18 10.26 9.70 14.53
N ASP A 19 10.25 10.95 14.98
CA ASP A 19 11.32 11.90 14.68
C ASP A 19 12.65 11.44 15.29
N PRO A 20 13.78 11.81 14.66
CA PRO A 20 15.12 11.52 15.21
C PRO A 20 15.30 12.07 16.63
N GLY A 21 15.85 11.24 17.51
CA GLY A 21 16.17 11.59 18.90
C GLY A 21 15.03 11.33 19.90
N VAL A 22 13.85 10.84 19.45
CA VAL A 22 12.75 10.48 20.36
C VAL A 22 12.31 9.02 20.19
N GLU A 23 13.05 8.21 19.46
CA GLU A 23 12.70 6.85 19.07
C GLU A 23 12.39 5.96 20.29
N GLN A 24 13.26 5.98 21.28
CA GLN A 24 13.10 5.19 22.52
C GLN A 24 11.84 5.61 23.28
N LYS A 25 11.60 6.93 23.38
CA LYS A 25 10.42 7.45 24.06
C LYS A 25 9.12 7.07 23.33
N ALA A 26 9.15 7.15 22.00
CA ALA A 26 8.02 6.77 21.16
C ALA A 26 7.72 5.27 21.32
N ALA A 27 8.73 4.41 21.19
CA ALA A 27 8.58 2.97 21.38
C ALA A 27 8.08 2.60 22.78
N ALA A 28 8.61 3.23 23.83
CA ALA A 28 8.17 3.01 25.20
C ALA A 28 6.69 3.39 25.39
N LYS A 29 6.25 4.52 24.82
CA LYS A 29 4.84 4.93 24.86
C LYS A 29 3.92 3.94 24.13
N VAL A 30 4.33 3.45 22.97
CA VAL A 30 3.55 2.47 22.20
C VAL A 30 3.49 1.14 22.96
N ARG A 31 4.59 0.67 23.57
CA ARG A 31 4.59 -0.53 24.41
C ARG A 31 3.65 -0.40 25.59
N ALA A 32 3.72 0.70 26.33
CA ALA A 32 2.80 0.96 27.44
C ALA A 32 1.33 1.00 27.03
N THR A 33 1.06 1.48 25.80
CA THR A 33 -0.30 1.42 25.23
C THR A 33 -0.67 -0.01 24.86
N ALA A 34 0.23 -0.79 24.24
CA ALA A 34 0.00 -2.19 23.87
C ALA A 34 -0.30 -3.06 25.09
N ASP A 35 0.37 -2.82 26.22
CA ASP A 35 0.16 -3.53 27.49
C ASP A 35 -1.27 -3.36 28.04
N SER A 36 -2.01 -2.32 27.58
CA SER A 36 -3.42 -2.13 27.93
C SER A 36 -4.38 -3.08 27.19
N PHE A 37 -3.86 -3.90 26.27
CA PHE A 37 -4.64 -4.83 25.44
C PHE A 37 -4.13 -6.26 25.59
N PRO A 38 -4.25 -6.88 26.78
CA PRO A 38 -3.66 -8.20 27.06
C PRO A 38 -4.25 -9.35 26.23
N ASP A 39 -5.43 -9.15 25.66
CA ASP A 39 -6.09 -10.15 24.81
C ASP A 39 -5.59 -10.14 23.35
N LEU A 40 -4.75 -9.19 22.99
CA LEU A 40 -4.13 -9.09 21.65
C LEU A 40 -2.65 -9.46 21.73
N ASP A 41 -2.20 -10.31 20.82
CA ASP A 41 -0.77 -10.63 20.66
C ASP A 41 -0.08 -9.48 19.89
N ILE A 42 0.50 -8.53 20.64
CA ILE A 42 1.13 -7.32 20.09
C ILE A 42 2.63 -7.35 20.30
N THR A 43 3.38 -7.22 19.22
CA THR A 43 4.83 -7.01 19.25
C THR A 43 5.14 -5.62 18.71
N VAL A 44 5.86 -4.82 19.48
CA VAL A 44 6.27 -3.45 19.10
C VAL A 44 7.69 -3.48 18.55
N ILE A 45 7.85 -2.98 17.35
CA ILE A 45 9.11 -2.91 16.61
C ILE A 45 9.58 -1.46 16.59
N GLY A 46 10.57 -1.15 17.36
CA GLY A 46 11.25 0.15 17.40
C GLY A 46 12.65 0.10 16.80
N ALA A 47 13.46 1.11 17.11
CA ALA A 47 14.83 1.24 16.61
C ALA A 47 15.76 0.08 17.04
N ASP A 48 15.55 -0.46 18.26
CA ASP A 48 16.37 -1.54 18.77
C ASP A 48 16.10 -2.84 18.02
N GLU A 49 14.84 -3.19 17.81
CA GLU A 49 14.42 -4.36 17.05
C GLU A 49 14.86 -4.24 15.58
N LEU A 50 14.73 -3.05 14.98
CA LEU A 50 15.24 -2.80 13.63
C LEU A 50 16.76 -3.06 13.56
N THR A 51 17.52 -2.62 14.55
CA THR A 51 18.96 -2.84 14.61
C THR A 51 19.28 -4.35 14.62
N LEU A 52 18.53 -5.17 15.36
CA LEU A 52 18.69 -6.62 15.37
C LEU A 52 18.41 -7.25 14.00
N VAL A 53 17.33 -6.79 13.32
CA VAL A 53 17.02 -7.24 11.96
C VAL A 53 18.15 -6.91 11.00
N GLN A 54 18.66 -5.67 11.02
CA GLN A 54 19.75 -5.23 10.14
C GLN A 54 21.07 -5.97 10.43
N GLN A 55 21.40 -6.21 11.70
CA GLN A 55 22.55 -7.02 12.07
C GLN A 55 22.42 -8.46 11.54
N ARG A 56 21.22 -9.04 11.62
CA ARG A 56 20.97 -10.37 11.06
C ARG A 56 21.13 -10.40 9.55
N MET A 57 20.68 -9.35 8.84
CA MET A 57 20.91 -9.22 7.39
C MET A 57 22.41 -9.18 7.04
N VAL A 58 23.23 -8.47 7.84
CA VAL A 58 24.68 -8.46 7.67
C VAL A 58 25.28 -9.85 7.85
N GLN A 59 24.90 -10.58 8.92
CA GLN A 59 25.34 -11.95 9.19
C GLN A 59 24.99 -12.93 8.06
N LEU A 60 23.85 -12.69 7.40
CA LEU A 60 23.39 -13.49 6.24
C LEU A 60 24.05 -13.08 4.91
N GLY A 61 24.98 -12.11 4.91
CA GLY A 61 25.66 -11.63 3.71
C GLY A 61 24.83 -10.70 2.84
N ILE A 62 23.66 -10.25 3.29
CA ILE A 62 22.77 -9.34 2.56
C ILE A 62 22.72 -7.92 3.17
N GLY A 63 23.75 -7.55 3.92
CA GLY A 63 23.84 -6.25 4.60
C GLY A 63 23.71 -5.03 3.68
N LYS A 64 24.02 -5.16 2.38
CA LYS A 64 23.81 -4.09 1.39
C LYS A 64 22.33 -3.68 1.25
N LEU A 65 21.41 -4.60 1.55
CA LEU A 65 19.97 -4.37 1.49
C LEU A 65 19.39 -3.83 2.81
N SER A 66 20.20 -3.73 3.87
CA SER A 66 19.69 -3.29 5.18
C SER A 66 19.10 -1.89 5.19
N ARG A 67 19.55 -1.00 4.29
CA ARG A 67 18.99 0.36 4.13
C ARG A 67 17.60 0.39 3.47
N GLU A 68 17.22 -0.71 2.77
CA GLU A 68 15.93 -0.86 2.12
C GLU A 68 14.85 -1.40 3.09
N VAL A 69 15.27 -1.65 4.34
CA VAL A 69 14.45 -2.15 5.44
C VAL A 69 14.60 -1.20 6.63
N GLY A 70 13.54 -0.51 7.02
CA GLY A 70 13.66 0.54 8.02
C GLY A 70 12.34 1.05 8.58
N LEU A 71 12.44 2.00 9.50
CA LEU A 71 11.30 2.70 10.11
C LEU A 71 11.11 4.13 9.55
N PHE A 72 11.77 4.45 8.45
CA PHE A 72 11.66 5.75 7.81
C PHE A 72 11.32 5.59 6.32
N GLY A 73 10.26 6.26 5.88
CA GLY A 73 9.72 6.14 4.53
C GLY A 73 8.73 4.98 4.38
N TYR A 74 7.80 5.12 3.44
CA TYR A 74 6.70 4.16 3.27
C TYR A 74 7.18 2.77 2.84
N ALA A 75 7.98 2.69 1.78
CA ALA A 75 8.44 1.41 1.24
C ALA A 75 9.41 0.68 2.19
N PRO A 76 10.46 1.31 2.77
CA PRO A 76 11.32 0.62 3.73
C PRO A 76 10.57 0.08 4.96
N MET A 77 9.57 0.80 5.46
CA MET A 77 8.73 0.36 6.57
C MET A 77 7.87 -0.86 6.17
N ARG A 78 7.25 -0.85 4.99
CA ARG A 78 6.52 -2.00 4.48
C ARG A 78 7.45 -3.19 4.24
N ASN A 79 8.66 -2.96 3.73
CA ASN A 79 9.67 -4.00 3.55
C ASN A 79 10.09 -4.62 4.89
N LEU A 80 10.22 -3.82 5.95
CA LEU A 80 10.44 -4.36 7.30
C LEU A 80 9.30 -5.30 7.71
N GLY A 81 8.05 -4.90 7.49
CA GLY A 81 6.88 -5.74 7.73
C GLY A 81 6.93 -7.06 6.95
N LEU A 82 7.31 -7.04 5.66
CA LEU A 82 7.45 -8.26 4.85
C LEU A 82 8.58 -9.17 5.34
N VAL A 83 9.73 -8.58 5.71
CA VAL A 83 10.88 -9.34 6.26
C VAL A 83 10.50 -10.03 7.56
N LEU A 84 9.83 -9.32 8.47
CA LEU A 84 9.35 -9.89 9.73
C LEU A 84 8.29 -10.96 9.49
N ALA A 85 7.31 -10.74 8.62
CA ALA A 85 6.32 -11.75 8.28
C ALA A 85 6.97 -13.03 7.70
N GLY A 86 7.99 -12.87 6.86
CA GLY A 86 8.74 -13.98 6.30
C GLY A 86 9.57 -14.72 7.34
N ALA A 87 10.27 -13.99 8.22
CA ALA A 87 11.14 -14.55 9.26
C ALA A 87 10.35 -15.29 10.35
N LEU A 88 9.18 -14.77 10.71
CA LEU A 88 8.27 -15.38 11.68
C LEU A 88 7.41 -16.52 11.08
N GLY A 89 7.48 -16.74 9.78
CA GLY A 89 6.83 -17.87 9.12
C GLY A 89 5.34 -17.69 8.87
N PHE A 90 4.82 -16.46 8.84
CA PHE A 90 3.41 -16.21 8.55
C PHE A 90 3.02 -16.58 7.12
N ASP A 91 1.78 -17.04 6.95
CA ASP A 91 1.21 -17.34 5.63
C ASP A 91 0.62 -16.12 4.94
N SER A 92 0.25 -15.10 5.71
CA SER A 92 -0.28 -13.84 5.18
C SER A 92 0.11 -12.66 6.06
N CYS A 93 0.18 -11.49 5.46
CA CYS A 93 0.43 -10.22 6.10
C CYS A 93 -0.66 -9.23 5.69
N ILE A 94 -1.20 -8.47 6.64
CA ILE A 94 -2.19 -7.41 6.40
C ILE A 94 -1.58 -6.10 6.88
N PHE A 95 -1.47 -5.11 6.00
CA PHE A 95 -1.04 -3.77 6.34
C PHE A 95 -2.23 -2.90 6.76
N LEU A 96 -2.05 -2.19 7.86
CA LEU A 96 -2.98 -1.20 8.40
C LEU A 96 -2.22 0.11 8.63
N ASP A 97 -2.82 1.24 8.23
CA ASP A 97 -2.27 2.56 8.54
C ASP A 97 -2.73 3.00 9.95
N ASP A 98 -1.97 3.83 10.63
CA ASP A 98 -2.22 4.28 12.01
C ASP A 98 -3.40 5.26 12.14
N ASP A 99 -3.83 5.87 11.04
CA ASP A 99 -5.00 6.72 10.92
C ASP A 99 -6.24 5.97 10.40
N ALA A 100 -6.21 4.63 10.46
CA ALA A 100 -7.30 3.77 10.04
C ALA A 100 -8.00 3.09 11.24
N VAL A 101 -9.31 2.95 11.16
CA VAL A 101 -10.15 2.30 12.16
C VAL A 101 -10.87 1.11 11.53
N VAL A 102 -10.75 -0.05 12.15
CA VAL A 102 -11.45 -1.26 11.76
C VAL A 102 -12.77 -1.34 12.56
N GLU A 103 -13.88 -1.28 11.86
CA GLU A 103 -15.22 -1.33 12.46
C GLU A 103 -15.93 -2.67 12.21
N ASP A 104 -15.43 -3.45 11.26
CA ASP A 104 -16.04 -4.72 10.83
C ASP A 104 -15.44 -5.88 11.62
N PRO A 105 -16.23 -6.61 12.43
CA PRO A 105 -15.72 -7.75 13.18
C PRO A 105 -15.13 -8.86 12.29
N ASP A 106 -15.59 -8.98 11.05
CA ASP A 106 -15.12 -9.98 10.09
C ASP A 106 -13.96 -9.49 9.20
N PHE A 107 -13.33 -8.39 9.57
CA PHE A 107 -12.28 -7.74 8.78
C PHE A 107 -11.18 -8.70 8.34
N VAL A 108 -10.63 -9.50 9.27
CA VAL A 108 -9.56 -10.46 8.97
C VAL A 108 -10.07 -11.59 8.07
N THR A 109 -11.26 -12.13 8.35
CA THR A 109 -11.89 -13.15 7.51
C THR A 109 -12.10 -12.65 6.08
N LYS A 110 -12.50 -11.39 5.93
CA LYS A 110 -12.64 -10.74 4.61
C LYS A 110 -11.28 -10.50 3.96
N ALA A 111 -10.27 -10.09 4.71
CA ALA A 111 -8.90 -9.89 4.20
C ALA A 111 -8.35 -11.18 3.56
N VAL A 112 -8.47 -12.31 4.22
CA VAL A 112 -7.93 -13.59 3.74
C VAL A 112 -8.86 -14.33 2.78
N TYR A 113 -10.09 -13.83 2.54
CA TYR A 113 -11.03 -14.48 1.63
C TYR A 113 -10.44 -14.62 0.22
N GLY A 114 -10.29 -15.86 -0.23
CA GLY A 114 -9.73 -16.18 -1.54
C GLY A 114 -8.21 -16.02 -1.65
N LEU A 115 -7.53 -15.47 -0.65
CA LEU A 115 -6.07 -15.29 -0.65
C LEU A 115 -5.38 -16.67 -0.73
N GLY A 116 -4.38 -16.82 -1.60
CA GLY A 116 -3.67 -18.07 -1.87
C GLY A 116 -4.42 -19.05 -2.78
N LYS A 117 -5.68 -18.75 -3.16
CA LYS A 117 -6.49 -19.61 -4.06
C LYS A 117 -6.32 -19.20 -5.52
N LEU A 118 -6.70 -20.11 -6.41
CA LEU A 118 -6.74 -19.83 -7.84
C LEU A 118 -8.13 -19.32 -8.26
N THR A 119 -8.15 -18.37 -9.17
CA THR A 119 -9.37 -18.00 -9.91
C THR A 119 -9.80 -19.13 -10.83
N ARG A 120 -11.01 -19.03 -11.40
CA ARG A 120 -11.48 -19.99 -12.42
C ARG A 120 -10.54 -20.14 -13.62
N ASN A 121 -9.79 -19.09 -13.94
CA ASN A 121 -8.83 -19.06 -15.05
C ASN A 121 -7.40 -19.46 -14.62
N GLY A 122 -7.24 -20.03 -13.42
CA GLY A 122 -5.94 -20.48 -12.92
C GLY A 122 -5.00 -19.37 -12.43
N VAL A 123 -5.45 -18.12 -12.35
CA VAL A 123 -4.63 -17.01 -11.86
C VAL A 123 -4.65 -17.00 -10.34
N PRO A 124 -3.49 -17.01 -9.65
CA PRO A 124 -3.44 -16.99 -8.19
C PRO A 124 -3.84 -15.63 -7.62
N ILE A 125 -4.56 -15.65 -6.51
CA ILE A 125 -4.93 -14.47 -5.72
C ILE A 125 -3.87 -14.32 -4.61
N LEU A 126 -2.76 -13.67 -4.91
CA LEU A 126 -1.64 -13.53 -3.96
C LEU A 126 -1.65 -12.21 -3.21
N VAL A 127 -2.30 -11.18 -3.76
CA VAL A 127 -2.39 -9.86 -3.14
C VAL A 127 -3.81 -9.34 -3.32
N LYS A 128 -4.35 -8.79 -2.23
CA LYS A 128 -5.69 -8.19 -2.19
C LYS A 128 -5.62 -6.80 -1.61
N THR A 129 -6.46 -5.91 -2.14
CA THR A 129 -6.72 -4.60 -1.56
C THR A 129 -8.21 -4.44 -1.29
N GLY A 130 -8.52 -3.80 -0.16
CA GLY A 130 -9.85 -3.30 0.12
C GLY A 130 -9.99 -1.83 -0.30
N TYR A 131 -10.86 -1.11 0.40
CA TYR A 131 -11.07 0.31 0.19
C TYR A 131 -11.25 1.07 1.51
N TYR A 132 -11.13 2.39 1.42
CA TYR A 132 -11.33 3.27 2.55
C TYR A 132 -12.74 3.90 2.50
N LEU A 133 -13.39 3.96 3.66
CA LEU A 133 -14.50 4.86 3.91
C LEU A 133 -13.98 6.11 4.63
N ASN A 134 -14.38 7.27 4.16
CA ASN A 134 -14.12 8.52 4.86
C ASN A 134 -15.10 8.73 6.04
N SER A 135 -14.97 9.85 6.76
CA SER A 135 -15.85 10.22 7.88
C SER A 135 -17.34 10.35 7.50
N GLU A 136 -17.64 10.47 6.20
CA GLU A 136 -19.01 10.60 5.66
C GLU A 136 -19.54 9.26 5.10
N ASN A 137 -18.92 8.13 5.44
CA ASN A 137 -19.24 6.80 4.90
C ASN A 137 -19.14 6.70 3.36
N SER A 138 -18.33 7.53 2.74
CA SER A 138 -18.12 7.51 1.30
C SER A 138 -16.75 6.92 0.94
N TYR A 139 -16.73 6.07 -0.07
CA TYR A 139 -15.50 5.55 -0.69
C TYR A 139 -14.97 6.46 -1.82
N LEU A 140 -15.69 7.54 -2.13
CA LEU A 140 -15.31 8.47 -3.19
C LEU A 140 -14.26 9.47 -2.71
N SER A 141 -13.33 9.80 -3.58
CA SER A 141 -12.42 10.91 -3.37
C SER A 141 -13.19 12.24 -3.44
N LYS A 142 -12.93 13.13 -2.48
CA LYS A 142 -13.43 14.51 -2.49
C LYS A 142 -12.68 15.34 -3.55
N SER A 143 -12.87 15.01 -4.81
CA SER A 143 -12.29 15.76 -5.91
C SER A 143 -13.11 17.01 -6.18
N GLN A 144 -12.47 18.16 -6.16
CA GLN A 144 -13.11 19.41 -6.59
C GLN A 144 -12.68 19.71 -8.02
N ASP A 145 -13.67 19.86 -8.93
CA ASP A 145 -13.42 20.33 -10.29
C ASP A 145 -13.10 21.82 -10.26
N LYS A 146 -11.83 22.15 -10.09
CA LYS A 146 -11.33 23.54 -10.15
C LYS A 146 -10.63 23.78 -11.47
N TRP A 147 -10.64 25.03 -11.92
CA TRP A 147 -10.06 25.42 -13.21
C TRP A 147 -8.58 25.06 -13.34
N TYR A 148 -7.82 25.07 -12.25
CA TYR A 148 -6.38 24.77 -12.23
C TYR A 148 -6.08 23.26 -12.29
N ASN A 149 -7.01 22.38 -11.93
CA ASN A 149 -6.80 20.92 -11.99
C ASN A 149 -7.43 20.27 -13.23
N ARG A 150 -8.05 21.05 -14.12
CA ARG A 150 -8.78 20.54 -15.30
C ARG A 150 -7.96 19.61 -16.22
N PHE A 151 -6.65 19.72 -16.19
CA PHE A 151 -5.76 18.84 -16.96
C PHE A 151 -5.29 17.61 -16.17
N TRP A 152 -5.56 17.57 -14.86
CA TRP A 152 -5.08 16.47 -14.01
C TRP A 152 -6.20 15.58 -13.46
N GLN A 153 -7.32 16.05 -13.08
CA GLN A 153 -8.57 15.37 -12.67
C GLN A 153 -8.41 13.93 -12.09
N GLN A 154 -7.36 13.69 -11.31
CA GLN A 154 -7.03 12.37 -10.79
C GLN A 154 -8.15 11.77 -9.92
N GLY A 155 -8.74 12.58 -9.04
CA GLY A 155 -9.83 12.13 -8.17
C GLY A 155 -11.09 11.74 -8.95
N LYS A 156 -11.39 12.42 -10.04
CA LYS A 156 -12.52 12.05 -10.91
C LYS A 156 -12.28 10.71 -11.61
N ALA A 157 -11.09 10.49 -12.14
CA ALA A 157 -10.73 9.21 -12.76
C ALA A 157 -10.76 8.06 -11.75
N PHE A 158 -10.25 8.30 -10.54
CA PHE A 158 -10.36 7.35 -9.44
C PHE A 158 -11.82 7.03 -9.09
N ASN A 159 -12.69 8.05 -8.96
CA ASN A 159 -14.11 7.85 -8.64
C ASN A 159 -14.81 7.01 -9.71
N GLN A 160 -14.54 7.24 -10.99
CA GLN A 160 -15.06 6.40 -12.07
C GLN A 160 -14.62 4.95 -11.98
N TRP A 161 -13.37 4.72 -11.59
CA TRP A 161 -12.86 3.37 -11.42
C TRP A 161 -13.51 2.66 -10.22
N ILE A 162 -13.54 3.30 -9.03
CA ILE A 162 -14.02 2.65 -7.82
C ILE A 162 -15.53 2.38 -7.87
N GLU A 163 -16.33 3.29 -8.44
CA GLU A 163 -17.75 3.07 -8.64
C GLU A 163 -18.00 1.80 -9.48
N LYS A 164 -17.28 1.66 -10.59
CA LYS A 164 -17.36 0.45 -11.42
C LYS A 164 -16.93 -0.81 -10.64
N ALA A 165 -15.87 -0.74 -9.85
CA ALA A 165 -15.36 -1.86 -9.07
C ALA A 165 -16.34 -2.27 -7.95
N MET A 166 -17.00 -1.30 -7.30
CA MET A 166 -17.99 -1.55 -6.25
C MET A 166 -19.24 -2.26 -6.76
N HIS A 167 -19.66 -2.00 -8.00
CA HIS A 167 -20.80 -2.66 -8.65
C HIS A 167 -20.42 -3.97 -9.36
N GLY A 168 -19.15 -4.34 -9.37
CA GLY A 168 -18.64 -5.56 -9.97
C GLY A 168 -18.76 -6.79 -9.09
N LEU A 169 -18.07 -7.88 -9.48
CA LEU A 169 -17.90 -9.07 -8.66
C LEU A 169 -17.14 -8.73 -7.38
N ARG A 170 -17.32 -9.53 -6.32
CA ARG A 170 -16.63 -9.34 -5.04
C ARG A 170 -15.13 -9.18 -5.22
N LEU A 171 -14.51 -10.06 -6.00
CA LEU A 171 -13.10 -9.99 -6.34
C LEU A 171 -12.94 -9.64 -7.81
N THR A 172 -12.32 -8.50 -8.08
CA THR A 172 -11.99 -8.03 -9.43
C THR A 172 -10.52 -7.59 -9.49
N ARG A 173 -9.94 -7.59 -10.68
CA ARG A 173 -8.58 -7.01 -10.84
C ARG A 173 -8.58 -5.56 -10.44
N SER A 174 -7.65 -5.17 -9.59
CA SER A 174 -7.56 -3.80 -9.10
C SER A 174 -6.68 -2.94 -9.98
N ASN A 175 -7.09 -1.71 -10.22
CA ASN A 175 -6.25 -0.65 -10.80
C ASN A 175 -5.84 0.37 -9.73
N HIS A 176 -6.14 0.11 -8.48
CA HIS A 176 -5.80 0.95 -7.35
C HIS A 176 -5.44 0.07 -6.15
N VAL A 177 -4.62 0.60 -5.27
CA VAL A 177 -4.24 -0.06 -4.02
C VAL A 177 -4.44 0.90 -2.86
N CYS A 178 -5.05 0.40 -1.80
CA CYS A 178 -5.08 1.07 -0.51
C CYS A 178 -3.99 0.45 0.36
N GLY A 179 -2.85 1.11 0.49
CA GLY A 179 -1.68 0.57 1.17
C GLY A 179 -1.94 0.14 2.62
N GLY A 180 -2.82 0.87 3.34
CA GLY A 180 -3.25 0.48 4.69
C GLY A 180 -4.46 -0.47 4.72
N CYS A 181 -4.95 -0.95 3.58
CA CYS A 181 -5.94 -2.02 3.48
C CYS A 181 -5.48 -3.03 2.42
N LEU A 182 -4.33 -3.65 2.70
CA LEU A 182 -3.58 -4.49 1.77
C LEU A 182 -3.22 -5.82 2.44
N ALA A 183 -3.63 -6.93 1.84
CA ALA A 183 -3.33 -8.28 2.31
C ALA A 183 -2.45 -9.02 1.28
N LEU A 184 -1.35 -9.60 1.75
CA LEU A 184 -0.39 -10.34 0.94
C LEU A 184 -0.28 -11.78 1.43
N HIS A 185 -0.30 -12.71 0.50
CA HIS A 185 0.05 -14.11 0.75
C HIS A 185 1.57 -14.28 0.75
N ARG A 186 2.07 -15.28 1.48
CA ARG A 186 3.51 -15.57 1.60
C ARG A 186 4.24 -15.69 0.26
N GLU A 187 3.58 -16.23 -0.75
CA GLU A 187 4.16 -16.38 -2.09
C GLU A 187 4.37 -15.04 -2.81
N ALA A 188 3.65 -13.98 -2.42
CA ALA A 188 3.91 -12.63 -2.92
C ALA A 188 5.08 -11.98 -2.15
N PHE A 189 4.97 -11.87 -0.82
CA PHE A 189 5.95 -11.12 -0.04
C PHE A 189 7.33 -11.80 0.08
N LYS A 190 7.45 -13.07 -0.26
CA LYS A 190 8.76 -13.74 -0.40
C LYS A 190 9.46 -13.48 -1.74
N ARG A 191 8.77 -12.91 -2.71
CA ARG A 191 9.29 -12.75 -4.08
C ARG A 191 9.41 -11.31 -4.52
N LEU A 192 8.61 -10.42 -3.96
CA LEU A 192 8.55 -9.02 -4.33
C LEU A 192 8.52 -8.13 -3.10
N SER A 193 9.40 -7.15 -3.07
CA SER A 193 9.45 -6.07 -2.09
C SER A 193 8.84 -4.80 -2.66
N PHE A 194 8.51 -3.84 -1.80
CA PHE A 194 8.19 -2.48 -2.22
C PHE A 194 9.45 -1.76 -2.67
N ASP A 195 9.36 -0.96 -3.74
CA ASP A 195 10.49 -0.20 -4.26
C ASP A 195 10.85 0.94 -3.30
N PRO A 196 12.05 0.92 -2.68
CA PRO A 196 12.46 1.92 -1.72
C PRO A 196 12.78 3.29 -2.34
N TRP A 197 12.92 3.36 -3.66
CA TRP A 197 13.25 4.59 -4.37
C TRP A 197 12.04 5.48 -4.64
N ILE A 198 10.83 4.92 -4.56
CA ILE A 198 9.61 5.72 -4.66
C ILE A 198 9.28 6.34 -3.31
N THR A 199 9.20 7.66 -3.24
CA THR A 199 9.00 8.38 -1.98
C THR A 199 7.56 8.34 -1.50
N ARG A 200 6.62 8.08 -2.42
CA ARG A 200 5.18 7.98 -2.16
C ARG A 200 4.49 7.25 -3.29
N GLY A 201 3.47 6.44 -2.96
CA GLY A 201 2.71 5.65 -3.92
C GLY A 201 3.33 4.28 -4.18
N GLU A 202 4.13 3.81 -3.24
CA GLU A 202 4.76 2.49 -3.21
C GLU A 202 3.76 1.35 -3.36
N ASP A 203 2.51 1.59 -2.97
CA ASP A 203 1.40 0.66 -3.11
C ASP A 203 0.97 0.49 -4.57
N LEU A 204 0.84 1.59 -5.32
CA LEU A 204 0.53 1.55 -6.74
C LEU A 204 1.70 1.01 -7.55
N ASP A 205 2.92 1.40 -7.21
CA ASP A 205 4.15 0.89 -7.82
C ASP A 205 4.25 -0.64 -7.65
N TYR A 206 4.00 -1.14 -6.44
CA TYR A 206 3.93 -2.58 -6.15
C TYR A 206 2.91 -3.33 -7.04
N MET A 207 1.77 -2.70 -7.34
CA MET A 207 0.79 -3.26 -8.28
C MET A 207 1.34 -3.34 -9.71
N LEU A 208 2.04 -2.30 -10.16
CA LEU A 208 2.65 -2.28 -11.49
C LEU A 208 3.72 -3.37 -11.62
N ASP A 209 4.56 -3.49 -10.60
CA ASP A 209 5.59 -4.53 -10.54
C ASP A 209 4.98 -5.93 -10.55
N LEU A 210 3.96 -6.20 -9.73
CA LEU A 210 3.25 -7.48 -9.77
C LEU A 210 2.75 -7.82 -11.18
N ARG A 211 2.21 -6.83 -11.91
CA ARG A 211 1.74 -7.04 -13.28
C ARG A 211 2.89 -7.31 -14.24
N MET A 212 4.01 -6.62 -14.09
CA MET A 212 5.21 -6.87 -14.89
C MET A 212 5.75 -8.28 -14.67
N TYR A 213 5.61 -8.82 -13.47
CA TYR A 213 5.96 -10.21 -13.13
C TYR A 213 4.84 -11.23 -13.38
N GLY A 214 3.75 -10.84 -14.05
CA GLY A 214 2.68 -11.77 -14.45
C GLY A 214 1.67 -12.11 -13.36
N SER A 215 1.64 -11.35 -12.27
CA SER A 215 0.64 -11.46 -11.22
C SER A 215 -0.30 -10.24 -11.21
N ASP A 216 -1.13 -10.11 -10.17
CA ASP A 216 -2.07 -9.00 -10.05
C ASP A 216 -2.48 -8.74 -8.61
N ILE A 217 -3.05 -7.56 -8.35
CA ILE A 217 -3.76 -7.27 -7.11
C ILE A 217 -5.26 -7.39 -7.34
N TRP A 218 -5.95 -7.95 -6.36
CA TRP A 218 -7.39 -8.17 -6.42
C TRP A 218 -8.12 -7.23 -5.47
N PHE A 219 -9.05 -6.44 -6.01
CA PHE A 219 -9.94 -5.58 -5.24
C PHE A 219 -11.09 -6.39 -4.66
N ASP A 220 -11.34 -6.28 -3.35
CA ASP A 220 -12.47 -6.89 -2.65
C ASP A 220 -13.47 -5.81 -2.24
N ASN A 221 -14.63 -5.74 -2.89
CA ASN A 221 -15.66 -4.74 -2.60
C ASN A 221 -16.47 -5.02 -1.30
N LYS A 222 -16.07 -6.01 -0.52
CA LYS A 222 -16.65 -6.33 0.80
C LYS A 222 -15.66 -6.11 1.94
N TRP A 223 -14.41 -5.71 1.64
CA TRP A 223 -13.35 -5.52 2.61
C TRP A 223 -12.93 -4.06 2.66
N TRP A 224 -13.11 -3.44 3.81
CA TRP A 224 -12.92 -2.00 3.99
C TRP A 224 -12.50 -1.64 5.40
N MET A 225 -12.02 -0.42 5.57
CA MET A 225 -11.78 0.22 6.85
C MET A 225 -12.11 1.71 6.75
N ARG A 226 -12.28 2.35 7.92
CA ARG A 226 -12.46 3.80 7.99
C ARG A 226 -11.10 4.48 8.03
N HIS A 227 -10.88 5.41 7.12
CA HIS A 227 -9.65 6.20 7.06
C HIS A 227 -9.93 7.60 7.57
N LEU A 228 -9.23 8.01 8.62
CA LEU A 228 -9.39 9.29 9.32
C LEU A 228 -8.08 10.09 9.27
N PRO A 229 -7.61 10.47 8.07
CA PRO A 229 -6.32 11.14 7.94
C PRO A 229 -6.33 12.47 8.67
N PRO A 230 -5.21 12.90 9.24
CA PRO A 230 -5.07 14.23 9.81
C PRO A 230 -5.37 15.29 8.73
N ARG A 231 -5.76 16.50 9.16
CA ARG A 231 -6.06 17.60 8.23
C ARG A 231 -4.93 17.78 7.23
N SER A 232 -5.26 17.62 5.97
CA SER A 232 -4.27 17.50 4.92
C SER A 232 -3.65 18.85 4.52
N THR A 233 -2.41 18.77 4.06
CA THR A 233 -1.73 19.79 3.25
C THR A 233 -2.58 20.22 2.04
N SER A 234 -2.33 21.41 1.51
CA SER A 234 -3.04 21.92 0.33
C SER A 234 -2.93 20.98 -0.87
N GLU A 235 -3.93 21.04 -1.77
CA GLU A 235 -3.91 20.25 -3.03
C GLU A 235 -2.62 20.50 -3.85
N GLY A 236 -2.13 21.72 -3.86
CA GLY A 236 -0.87 22.07 -4.55
C GLY A 236 0.35 21.38 -3.94
N THR A 237 0.42 21.27 -2.62
CA THR A 237 1.50 20.53 -1.97
C THR A 237 1.43 19.04 -2.28
N ARG A 238 0.24 18.45 -2.24
CA ARG A 238 0.03 17.04 -2.63
C ARG A 238 0.41 16.80 -4.09
N PHE A 239 -0.01 17.67 -4.99
CA PHE A 239 0.36 17.56 -6.40
C PHE A 239 1.88 17.58 -6.60
N ARG A 240 2.61 18.47 -5.89
CA ARG A 240 4.08 18.52 -5.94
C ARG A 240 4.72 17.21 -5.45
N GLN A 241 4.21 16.62 -4.38
CA GLN A 241 4.68 15.33 -3.88
C GLN A 241 4.42 14.21 -4.89
N ASP A 242 3.30 14.28 -5.61
CA ASP A 242 2.90 13.26 -6.59
C ASP A 242 3.62 13.40 -7.94
N ILE A 243 4.26 14.54 -8.25
CA ILE A 243 4.97 14.75 -9.53
C ILE A 243 6.05 13.67 -9.73
N TYR A 244 6.91 13.47 -8.75
CA TYR A 244 7.98 12.48 -8.82
C TYR A 244 7.40 11.08 -9.04
N ARG A 245 6.42 10.69 -8.26
CA ARG A 245 5.71 9.42 -8.35
C ARG A 245 5.23 9.15 -9.78
N TRP A 246 4.45 10.04 -10.39
CA TRP A 246 3.90 9.83 -11.73
C TRP A 246 4.96 9.73 -12.82
N LEU A 247 6.04 10.50 -12.68
CA LEU A 247 7.17 10.41 -13.61
C LEU A 247 7.95 9.12 -13.41
N TYR A 248 8.13 8.70 -12.17
CA TYR A 248 8.81 7.46 -11.80
C TYR A 248 8.06 6.25 -12.37
N GLU A 249 6.80 6.10 -12.03
CA GLU A 249 5.95 5.00 -12.52
C GLU A 249 5.84 4.97 -14.06
N TYR A 250 5.73 6.13 -14.69
CA TYR A 250 5.77 6.22 -16.14
C TYR A 250 7.10 5.68 -16.70
N ARG A 251 8.22 6.03 -16.08
CA ARG A 251 9.54 5.55 -16.51
C ARG A 251 9.73 4.07 -16.25
N THR A 252 9.25 3.54 -15.15
CA THR A 252 9.26 2.11 -14.84
C THR A 252 8.48 1.34 -15.91
N MET A 253 7.30 1.82 -16.30
CA MET A 253 6.54 1.20 -17.40
C MET A 253 7.26 1.28 -18.76
N GLU A 254 7.92 2.39 -19.08
CA GLU A 254 8.74 2.52 -20.31
C GLU A 254 9.93 1.56 -20.26
N TYR A 255 10.58 1.44 -19.09
CA TYR A 255 11.71 0.54 -18.90
C TYR A 255 11.30 -0.93 -19.09
N SER A 256 10.14 -1.35 -18.58
CA SER A 256 9.63 -2.71 -18.73
C SER A 256 9.51 -3.16 -20.18
N ARG A 257 9.32 -2.22 -21.13
CA ARG A 257 9.27 -2.52 -22.58
C ARG A 257 10.60 -3.03 -23.15
N THR A 258 11.70 -2.72 -22.48
CA THR A 258 13.05 -3.09 -22.91
C THR A 258 13.55 -4.36 -22.24
N GLN A 259 12.80 -4.89 -21.28
CA GLN A 259 13.18 -6.07 -20.51
C GLN A 259 12.47 -7.31 -21.05
N ILE A 260 13.26 -8.34 -21.36
CA ILE A 260 12.73 -9.60 -21.92
C ILE A 260 11.93 -10.40 -20.89
N ASP A 261 12.27 -10.25 -19.61
CA ASP A 261 11.68 -11.04 -18.51
C ASP A 261 10.45 -10.39 -17.88
N LEU A 262 10.07 -9.17 -18.34
CA LEU A 262 8.94 -8.44 -17.82
C LEU A 262 7.77 -8.38 -18.81
N LEU A 263 6.56 -8.56 -18.31
CA LEU A 263 5.35 -8.30 -19.09
C LEU A 263 5.13 -6.78 -19.22
N GLN A 264 4.83 -6.37 -20.44
CA GLN A 264 4.51 -4.97 -20.69
C GLN A 264 3.14 -4.61 -20.14
N VAL A 265 3.11 -3.71 -19.15
CA VAL A 265 1.86 -3.08 -18.67
C VAL A 265 1.52 -1.90 -19.58
N LYS A 266 0.33 -1.93 -20.18
CA LYS A 266 -0.16 -0.87 -21.07
C LYS A 266 -1.05 0.09 -20.31
N PRO A 267 -0.89 1.43 -20.44
CA PRO A 267 -1.79 2.41 -19.81
C PRO A 267 -3.27 2.16 -20.08
N ALA A 268 -3.61 1.70 -21.27
CA ALA A 268 -5.00 1.36 -21.65
C ALA A 268 -5.61 0.25 -20.77
N SER A 269 -4.81 -0.68 -20.26
CA SER A 269 -5.31 -1.71 -19.33
C SER A 269 -5.59 -1.19 -17.92
N LEU A 270 -5.19 0.06 -17.64
CA LEU A 270 -5.34 0.77 -16.38
C LEU A 270 -6.39 1.89 -16.45
N GLU A 271 -7.20 1.93 -17.50
CA GLU A 271 -8.30 2.89 -17.63
C GLU A 271 -9.47 2.52 -16.68
N PRO A 272 -10.21 3.51 -16.13
CA PRO A 272 -10.00 4.97 -16.24
C PRO A 272 -8.92 5.51 -15.29
N TYR A 273 -8.39 4.73 -14.37
CA TYR A 273 -7.37 5.07 -13.40
C TYR A 273 -6.45 3.87 -13.16
N PRO A 274 -5.12 4.04 -13.03
CA PRO A 274 -4.31 5.26 -13.21
C PRO A 274 -3.86 5.50 -14.66
N GLY A 275 -4.32 4.74 -15.64
CA GLY A 275 -3.88 4.74 -17.04
C GLY A 275 -3.62 6.13 -17.64
N PRO A 276 -4.59 7.10 -17.55
CA PRO A 276 -4.39 8.44 -18.11
C PRO A 276 -3.21 9.21 -17.54
N PHE A 277 -2.68 8.83 -16.37
CA PHE A 277 -1.56 9.47 -15.69
C PHE A 277 -0.22 8.80 -15.98
N LEU A 278 -0.24 7.70 -16.74
CA LEU A 278 0.93 6.87 -17.10
C LEU A 278 1.13 6.80 -18.63
N GLN A 279 0.49 7.69 -19.38
CA GLN A 279 0.57 7.75 -20.84
C GLN A 279 1.70 8.65 -21.31
N HIS A 280 2.09 8.45 -22.58
CA HIS A 280 2.98 9.40 -23.27
C HIS A 280 2.44 10.83 -23.15
N GLY A 281 3.32 11.78 -22.86
CA GLY A 281 2.95 13.19 -22.64
C GLY A 281 2.61 13.55 -21.18
N VAL A 282 2.69 12.61 -20.22
CA VAL A 282 2.49 12.89 -18.79
C VAL A 282 3.34 14.07 -18.31
N GLY A 283 4.61 14.18 -18.73
CA GLY A 283 5.47 15.30 -18.36
C GLY A 283 4.96 16.66 -18.86
N LYS A 284 4.32 16.72 -20.04
CA LYS A 284 3.67 17.96 -20.53
C LYS A 284 2.45 18.32 -19.66
N ARG A 285 1.60 17.33 -19.36
CA ARG A 285 0.42 17.54 -18.48
C ARG A 285 0.83 18.01 -17.09
N ILE A 286 1.87 17.42 -16.51
CA ILE A 286 2.42 17.83 -15.22
C ILE A 286 2.89 19.29 -15.27
N ARG A 287 3.66 19.68 -16.29
CA ARG A 287 4.14 21.08 -16.42
C ARG A 287 2.98 22.07 -16.51
N ILE A 288 1.97 21.77 -17.33
CA ILE A 288 0.79 22.64 -17.48
C ILE A 288 0.06 22.77 -16.13
N THR A 289 -0.17 21.64 -15.42
CA THR A 289 -0.86 21.67 -14.13
C THR A 289 -0.06 22.40 -13.05
N ALA A 290 1.27 22.29 -13.08
CA ALA A 290 2.14 22.98 -12.13
C ALA A 290 2.22 24.50 -12.34
N LEU A 291 1.92 24.98 -13.55
CA LEU A 291 1.88 26.42 -13.89
C LEU A 291 0.55 27.08 -13.57
N LEU A 292 -0.53 26.32 -13.42
CA LEU A 292 -1.87 26.79 -13.05
C LEU A 292 -2.04 26.85 -11.53
#